data_bd6bbaf25b4514baad6e9667bf9cd33c
#
_entry.id   bd6bbaf25b4514baad6e9667bf9cd33c
#
_cell.length_a   1.000
_cell.length_b   1.000
_cell.length_c   1.000
_cell.angle_alpha   90.00
_cell.angle_beta   90.00
_cell.angle_gamma   90.00
#
_symmetry.space_group_name_H-M   'P 1'
#
loop_
_entity.id
_entity.type
_entity.pdbx_description
1 polymer ?
#
loop_
_entity_poly.entity_id
_entity_poly.type
_entity_poly.pdbx_seq_one_letter_code
_entity_poly.pdbx_strand_id
1 'polypeptide(L)'
;MRNMKVENIIKEKLSRRHLIKNAGKFAVGAAGLAVAASGGLSMLPSAEAAKKKSSTLPWPYKKFTPAEIKQAGEIAHDNWFKGFCSYATLSGIVEILRKKVGEPYLSFPMEITTFAHGGTSGWGATCGTLIGAGVAATLVAGPKTGEAINNEVINFYANTALPIYVPDHPKAEIKSQNVSNSPLCHLSVGKWMKKEGVGFLTPQQMERCARMASDMAMKTAELLNLWADGKFTPTVKAPVFANEIPSQNNCTDCHGADIPKTSGPFGTGLDLLKGGH
;
A
#
# COMPACT_ATOMS: atom_id res chain seq x y z
N MET A 1 31.24 31.30 12.72
CA MET A 1 31.12 31.96 11.39
C MET A 1 30.64 31.03 10.24
N ARG A 2 30.53 29.71 10.40
CA ARG A 2 30.11 28.78 9.33
C ARG A 2 28.57 28.59 9.24
N ASN A 3 27.83 28.79 10.33
CA ASN A 3 26.37 28.58 10.36
C ASN A 3 25.54 29.73 9.77
N MET A 4 26.03 30.97 9.80
CA MET A 4 25.29 32.10 9.22
C MET A 4 25.25 32.13 7.68
N LYS A 5 26.18 31.44 6.99
CA LYS A 5 26.16 31.36 5.52
C LYS A 5 25.12 30.41 4.98
N VAL A 6 24.82 29.34 5.70
CA VAL A 6 23.81 28.32 5.29
C VAL A 6 22.40 28.83 5.48
N GLU A 7 22.10 29.52 6.58
CA GLU A 7 20.78 30.11 6.81
C GLU A 7 20.41 31.22 5.81
N ASN A 8 21.38 32.01 5.38
CA ASN A 8 21.14 33.05 4.37
C ASN A 8 20.88 32.45 2.98
N ILE A 9 21.53 31.34 2.61
CA ILE A 9 21.31 30.65 1.34
C ILE A 9 19.92 30.01 1.31
N ILE A 10 19.42 29.50 2.43
CA ILE A 10 18.07 28.90 2.53
C ILE A 10 16.99 29.99 2.47
N LYS A 11 17.18 31.11 3.12
CA LYS A 11 16.24 32.25 3.08
C LYS A 11 16.16 32.90 1.69
N GLU A 12 17.27 32.97 0.96
CA GLU A 12 17.30 33.56 -0.38
C GLU A 12 16.61 32.66 -1.43
N LYS A 13 16.70 31.34 -1.29
CA LYS A 13 16.04 30.37 -2.21
C LYS A 13 14.55 30.22 -1.98
N LEU A 14 14.01 30.61 -0.81
CA LEU A 14 12.59 30.48 -0.46
C LEU A 14 11.82 31.80 -0.53
N SER A 15 12.40 32.88 -1.06
CA SER A 15 11.68 34.14 -1.17
C SER A 15 10.61 34.07 -2.26
N ARG A 16 9.39 34.59 -1.95
CA ARG A 16 8.26 34.65 -2.89
C ARG A 16 8.62 35.31 -4.23
N ARG A 17 9.62 36.21 -4.26
CA ARG A 17 10.13 36.82 -5.48
C ARG A 17 10.86 35.82 -6.41
N HIS A 18 11.53 34.80 -5.86
CA HIS A 18 12.18 33.76 -6.66
C HIS A 18 11.17 32.81 -7.30
N LEU A 19 10.06 32.53 -6.59
CA LEU A 19 8.98 31.71 -7.13
C LEU A 19 8.26 32.42 -8.29
N ILE A 20 8.03 33.74 -8.17
CA ILE A 20 7.37 34.52 -9.20
C ILE A 20 8.29 34.74 -10.44
N LYS A 21 9.59 34.89 -10.26
CA LYS A 21 10.55 34.99 -11.39
C LYS A 21 10.68 33.69 -12.18
N ASN A 22 10.52 32.53 -11.54
CA ASN A 22 10.57 31.24 -12.22
C ASN A 22 9.22 30.85 -12.85
N ALA A 23 8.09 31.27 -12.27
CA ALA A 23 6.77 31.10 -12.89
C ALA A 23 6.65 31.88 -14.23
N GLY A 24 7.31 33.06 -14.33
CA GLY A 24 7.33 33.83 -15.57
C GLY A 24 8.12 33.19 -16.72
N LYS A 25 9.02 32.23 -16.45
CA LYS A 25 9.78 31.51 -17.49
C LYS A 25 9.02 30.36 -18.11
N PHE A 26 7.96 29.87 -17.46
CA PHE A 26 7.06 28.85 -18.02
C PHE A 26 5.90 29.42 -18.83
N ALA A 27 5.64 30.74 -18.75
CA ALA A 27 4.55 31.39 -19.48
C ALA A 27 4.93 31.86 -20.91
N VAL A 28 6.20 31.76 -21.31
CA VAL A 28 6.68 32.21 -22.65
C VAL A 28 6.61 31.07 -23.69
N GLY A 29 6.29 29.85 -23.29
CA GLY A 29 6.13 28.71 -24.20
C GLY A 29 4.74 28.57 -24.83
N ALA A 30 3.75 29.35 -24.42
CA ALA A 30 2.36 29.21 -24.87
C ALA A 30 1.83 30.38 -25.71
N ALA A 31 2.66 31.41 -26.04
CA ALA A 31 2.24 32.60 -26.77
C ALA A 31 2.99 32.81 -28.11
N GLY A 32 3.27 31.73 -28.81
CA GLY A 32 4.00 31.76 -30.08
C GLY A 32 3.28 31.09 -31.26
N LEU A 33 1.95 31.19 -31.36
CA LEU A 33 1.22 30.76 -32.56
C LEU A 33 -0.08 31.56 -32.73
N ALA A 34 0.06 32.84 -32.98
CA ALA A 34 -0.98 33.63 -33.58
C ALA A 34 -0.30 34.58 -34.57
N VAL A 35 -0.19 34.18 -35.82
CA VAL A 35 -0.34 34.96 -37.05
C VAL A 35 0.03 34.06 -38.24
N ALA A 36 -0.95 33.57 -38.93
CA ALA A 36 -0.98 33.46 -40.39
C ALA A 36 -2.41 33.03 -40.78
N ALA A 37 -3.29 34.01 -40.88
CA ALA A 37 -4.54 33.85 -41.59
C ALA A 37 -4.25 34.03 -43.08
N SER A 38 -4.21 32.92 -43.84
CA SER A 38 -4.70 32.85 -45.22
C SER A 38 -4.38 31.46 -45.80
N GLY A 39 -5.38 30.66 -46.08
CA GLY A 39 -5.33 29.58 -47.06
C GLY A 39 -4.71 28.28 -46.60
N GLY A 40 -5.51 27.35 -46.13
CA GLY A 40 -5.08 25.98 -45.87
C GLY A 40 -5.81 25.29 -44.73
N LEU A 41 -7.13 25.20 -44.86
CA LEU A 41 -7.95 24.38 -43.98
C LEU A 41 -7.77 22.92 -44.40
N SER A 42 -6.77 22.25 -43.86
CA SER A 42 -6.80 20.78 -43.79
C SER A 42 -5.61 20.24 -42.98
N MET A 43 -5.92 19.38 -42.05
CA MET A 43 -5.03 18.48 -41.30
C MET A 43 -4.22 19.06 -40.13
N LEU A 44 -4.89 19.69 -39.18
CA LEU A 44 -4.57 19.35 -37.79
C LEU A 44 -5.27 18.01 -37.51
N PRO A 45 -4.54 16.97 -37.09
CA PRO A 45 -5.23 15.84 -36.52
C PRO A 45 -6.04 16.40 -35.35
N SER A 46 -7.38 16.32 -35.47
CA SER A 46 -8.22 16.52 -34.31
C SER A 46 -7.61 15.65 -33.22
N ALA A 47 -7.08 16.27 -32.17
CA ALA A 47 -6.85 15.61 -30.94
C ALA A 47 -8.26 15.17 -30.47
N GLU A 48 -8.76 14.10 -31.05
CA GLU A 48 -9.64 13.21 -30.36
C GLU A 48 -8.83 12.79 -29.17
N ALA A 49 -8.98 13.56 -28.08
CA ALA A 49 -8.60 13.11 -26.77
C ALA A 49 -9.34 11.79 -26.65
N ALA A 50 -8.60 10.69 -26.91
CA ALA A 50 -9.10 9.35 -26.74
C ALA A 50 -9.76 9.41 -25.36
N LYS A 51 -11.10 9.34 -25.33
CA LYS A 51 -11.88 9.27 -24.10
C LYS A 51 -11.33 8.08 -23.37
N LYS A 52 -10.35 8.33 -22.50
CA LYS A 52 -9.70 7.31 -21.68
C LYS A 52 -10.86 6.74 -20.89
N LYS A 53 -11.36 5.58 -21.32
CA LYS A 53 -12.52 4.93 -20.74
C LYS A 53 -12.14 4.80 -19.27
N SER A 54 -12.78 5.58 -18.39
CA SER A 54 -12.55 5.51 -16.95
C SER A 54 -12.76 4.05 -16.59
N SER A 55 -11.70 3.37 -16.22
CA SER A 55 -11.79 1.97 -15.88
C SER A 55 -12.42 1.87 -14.50
N THR A 56 -13.75 1.62 -14.50
CA THR A 56 -14.47 1.33 -13.25
C THR A 56 -13.96 0.03 -12.63
N LEU A 57 -13.92 -0.02 -11.30
CA LEU A 57 -13.61 -1.24 -10.56
C LEU A 57 -14.81 -2.22 -10.62
N PRO A 58 -14.57 -3.52 -10.62
CA PRO A 58 -13.27 -4.21 -10.64
C PRO A 58 -12.58 -4.17 -12.01
N TRP A 59 -11.25 -4.25 -12.01
CA TRP A 59 -10.45 -4.35 -13.21
C TRP A 59 -10.32 -5.79 -13.71
N PRO A 60 -10.07 -6.02 -15.01
CA PRO A 60 -9.89 -7.36 -15.56
C PRO A 60 -8.78 -8.13 -14.82
N TYR A 61 -9.03 -9.39 -14.50
CA TYR A 61 -8.10 -10.24 -13.79
C TYR A 61 -7.80 -11.52 -14.58
N LYS A 62 -6.54 -11.92 -14.58
CA LYS A 62 -6.08 -13.24 -15.04
C LYS A 62 -5.38 -13.94 -13.88
N LYS A 63 -5.86 -15.14 -13.53
CA LYS A 63 -5.33 -15.93 -12.43
C LYS A 63 -3.83 -16.11 -12.50
N PHE A 64 -3.19 -16.10 -11.35
CA PHE A 64 -1.77 -16.36 -11.22
C PHE A 64 -1.52 -17.87 -11.18
N THR A 65 -0.53 -18.33 -11.93
CA THR A 65 0.02 -19.68 -11.77
C THR A 65 0.80 -19.77 -10.46
N PRO A 66 1.09 -20.99 -9.94
CA PRO A 66 1.95 -21.15 -8.76
C PRO A 66 3.32 -20.47 -8.92
N ALA A 67 3.91 -20.51 -10.11
CA ALA A 67 5.17 -19.83 -10.41
C ALA A 67 5.03 -18.30 -10.34
N GLU A 68 3.93 -17.74 -10.84
CA GLU A 68 3.65 -16.30 -10.76
C GLU A 68 3.34 -15.84 -9.34
N ILE A 69 2.75 -16.69 -8.49
CA ILE A 69 2.58 -16.38 -7.06
C ILE A 69 3.96 -16.27 -6.39
N LYS A 70 4.88 -17.21 -6.66
CA LYS A 70 6.27 -17.11 -6.20
C LYS A 70 6.94 -15.84 -6.72
N GLN A 71 6.79 -15.54 -8.01
CA GLN A 71 7.32 -14.32 -8.63
C GLN A 71 6.74 -13.05 -7.99
N ALA A 72 5.47 -13.04 -7.59
CA ALA A 72 4.88 -11.91 -6.85
C ALA A 72 5.62 -11.65 -5.54
N GLY A 73 6.03 -12.69 -4.83
CA GLY A 73 6.87 -12.60 -3.65
C GLY A 73 8.26 -12.03 -3.96
N GLU A 74 8.92 -12.50 -5.02
CA GLU A 74 10.23 -12.04 -5.46
C GLU A 74 10.20 -10.54 -5.82
N ILE A 75 9.23 -10.13 -6.64
CA ILE A 75 9.02 -8.72 -7.02
C ILE A 75 8.78 -7.87 -5.78
N ALA A 76 7.94 -8.32 -4.86
CA ALA A 76 7.64 -7.58 -3.64
C ALA A 76 8.89 -7.43 -2.75
N HIS A 77 9.71 -8.47 -2.59
CA HIS A 77 10.96 -8.41 -1.85
C HIS A 77 11.89 -7.32 -2.42
N ASP A 78 12.17 -7.39 -3.72
CA ASP A 78 13.12 -6.49 -4.38
C ASP A 78 12.61 -5.03 -4.41
N ASN A 79 11.31 -4.85 -4.60
CA ASN A 79 10.68 -3.54 -4.66
C ASN A 79 10.50 -2.90 -3.28
N TRP A 80 10.63 -3.68 -2.19
CA TRP A 80 10.63 -3.09 -0.87
C TRP A 80 11.80 -2.11 -0.67
N PHE A 81 12.95 -2.40 -1.24
CA PHE A 81 14.12 -1.54 -1.17
C PHE A 81 14.05 -0.31 -2.10
N LYS A 82 13.00 -0.22 -2.93
CA LYS A 82 12.74 0.91 -3.84
C LYS A 82 11.64 1.84 -3.34
N GLY A 83 10.54 1.28 -2.82
CA GLY A 83 9.34 2.03 -2.47
C GLY A 83 8.65 1.60 -1.17
N PHE A 84 9.31 0.76 -0.38
CA PHE A 84 8.87 0.25 0.92
C PHE A 84 7.55 -0.55 0.91
N CYS A 85 6.93 -0.67 2.08
CA CYS A 85 5.95 -1.70 2.40
C CYS A 85 4.75 -1.79 1.43
N SER A 86 3.98 -0.71 1.27
CA SER A 86 2.76 -0.73 0.46
C SER A 86 3.06 -0.85 -1.03
N TYR A 87 3.99 -0.04 -1.51
CA TYR A 87 4.46 -0.10 -2.89
C TYR A 87 4.95 -1.51 -3.24
N ALA A 88 5.76 -2.11 -2.38
CA ALA A 88 6.32 -3.44 -2.59
C ALA A 88 5.23 -4.53 -2.73
N THR A 89 4.32 -4.61 -1.77
CA THR A 89 3.24 -5.60 -1.81
C THR A 89 2.34 -5.41 -3.03
N LEU A 90 1.97 -4.16 -3.32
CA LEU A 90 1.15 -3.82 -4.48
C LEU A 90 1.86 -4.17 -5.79
N SER A 91 3.15 -3.86 -5.92
CA SER A 91 3.92 -4.12 -7.14
C SER A 91 4.06 -5.61 -7.42
N GLY A 92 4.16 -6.46 -6.41
CA GLY A 92 4.14 -7.92 -6.57
C GLY A 92 2.93 -8.42 -7.37
N ILE A 93 1.78 -7.78 -7.21
CA ILE A 93 0.54 -8.11 -7.93
C ILE A 93 0.45 -7.37 -9.25
N VAL A 94 0.62 -6.04 -9.22
CA VAL A 94 0.35 -5.17 -10.38
C VAL A 94 1.34 -5.40 -11.51
N GLU A 95 2.61 -5.65 -11.25
CA GLU A 95 3.60 -5.88 -12.30
C GLU A 95 3.32 -7.16 -13.11
N ILE A 96 2.81 -8.20 -12.46
CA ILE A 96 2.38 -9.41 -13.15
C ILE A 96 1.11 -9.12 -13.97
N LEU A 97 0.14 -8.39 -13.41
CA LEU A 97 -1.09 -8.03 -14.13
C LEU A 97 -0.82 -7.06 -15.30
N ARG A 98 0.16 -6.18 -15.19
CA ARG A 98 0.65 -5.36 -16.33
C ARG A 98 1.04 -6.22 -17.52
N LYS A 99 1.74 -7.32 -17.29
CA LYS A 99 2.17 -8.25 -18.35
C LYS A 99 1.01 -9.13 -18.86
N LYS A 100 0.13 -9.58 -17.97
CA LYS A 100 -0.96 -10.53 -18.30
C LYS A 100 -2.18 -9.87 -18.88
N VAL A 101 -2.48 -8.64 -18.48
CA VAL A 101 -3.73 -7.95 -18.78
C VAL A 101 -3.49 -6.69 -19.62
N GLY A 102 -2.46 -5.92 -19.30
CA GLY A 102 -2.22 -4.62 -19.90
C GLY A 102 -2.93 -3.49 -19.15
N GLU A 103 -3.66 -2.63 -19.90
CA GLU A 103 -4.48 -1.59 -19.26
C GLU A 103 -5.68 -2.20 -18.52
N PRO A 104 -6.06 -1.61 -17.37
CA PRO A 104 -5.63 -0.32 -16.82
C PRO A 104 -4.38 -0.39 -15.91
N TYR A 105 -3.79 -1.55 -15.68
CA TYR A 105 -2.65 -1.71 -14.78
C TYR A 105 -1.39 -1.00 -15.28
N LEU A 106 -1.18 -0.91 -16.59
CA LEU A 106 -0.01 -0.22 -17.18
C LEU A 106 0.06 1.25 -16.78
N SER A 107 -1.07 1.94 -16.81
CA SER A 107 -1.15 3.36 -16.49
C SER A 107 -1.35 3.65 -15.00
N PHE A 108 -1.47 2.64 -14.16
CA PHE A 108 -1.70 2.83 -12.73
C PHE A 108 -0.42 3.29 -12.00
N PRO A 109 -0.42 4.47 -11.38
CA PRO A 109 0.76 5.02 -10.70
C PRO A 109 0.89 4.40 -9.30
N MET A 110 1.59 3.27 -9.18
CA MET A 110 1.76 2.57 -7.88
C MET A 110 2.48 3.43 -6.83
N GLU A 111 3.25 4.40 -7.27
CA GLU A 111 4.02 5.33 -6.42
C GLU A 111 3.15 6.13 -5.47
N ILE A 112 1.85 6.30 -5.77
CA ILE A 112 0.89 6.96 -4.87
C ILE A 112 0.76 6.25 -3.51
N THR A 113 1.20 5.00 -3.40
CA THR A 113 1.13 4.21 -2.17
C THR A 113 2.41 4.25 -1.33
N THR A 114 3.48 4.92 -1.80
CA THR A 114 4.77 4.96 -1.10
C THR A 114 4.69 5.60 0.29
N PHE A 115 3.74 6.50 0.53
CA PHE A 115 3.51 7.08 1.86
C PHE A 115 3.15 6.02 2.93
N ALA A 116 2.59 4.90 2.51
CA ALA A 116 2.13 3.84 3.42
C ALA A 116 3.28 2.88 3.76
N HIS A 117 4.31 3.41 4.40
CA HIS A 117 5.45 2.68 4.95
C HIS A 117 5.63 2.97 6.44
N GLY A 118 6.32 2.09 7.18
CA GLY A 118 6.56 2.27 8.60
C GLY A 118 5.28 2.47 9.43
N GLY A 119 4.17 1.90 9.00
CA GLY A 119 2.84 2.13 9.59
C GLY A 119 2.32 3.53 9.29
N THR A 120 2.23 3.88 8.00
CA THR A 120 1.79 5.16 7.45
C THR A 120 2.73 6.31 7.84
N SER A 121 3.62 6.67 6.91
CA SER A 121 4.62 7.76 7.06
C SER A 121 5.47 7.65 8.34
N GLY A 122 5.74 6.41 8.80
CA GLY A 122 6.56 6.16 9.99
C GLY A 122 5.84 6.24 11.34
N TRP A 123 4.52 6.41 11.36
CA TRP A 123 3.74 6.56 12.61
C TRP A 123 3.48 5.25 13.37
N GLY A 124 3.88 4.10 12.84
CA GLY A 124 3.68 2.82 13.51
C GLY A 124 2.24 2.28 13.48
N ALA A 125 1.34 2.93 12.74
CA ALA A 125 -0.06 2.53 12.54
C ALA A 125 -0.16 1.24 11.70
N THR A 126 -1.22 1.04 10.94
CA THR A 126 -1.41 -0.15 10.10
C THR A 126 -0.19 -0.42 9.22
N CYS A 127 0.27 -1.67 9.18
CA CYS A 127 1.41 -2.05 8.35
C CYS A 127 1.13 -1.74 6.87
N GLY A 128 2.09 -1.06 6.21
CA GLY A 128 1.93 -0.68 4.81
C GLY A 128 1.72 -1.86 3.86
N THR A 129 2.23 -3.04 4.19
CA THR A 129 2.01 -4.26 3.38
C THR A 129 0.53 -4.61 3.29
N LEU A 130 -0.24 -4.39 4.36
CA LEU A 130 -1.69 -4.60 4.40
C LEU A 130 -2.45 -3.55 3.57
N ILE A 131 -1.94 -2.32 3.54
CA ILE A 131 -2.49 -1.26 2.68
C ILE A 131 -2.28 -1.62 1.21
N GLY A 132 -1.07 -2.05 0.84
CA GLY A 132 -0.77 -2.49 -0.53
C GLY A 132 -1.61 -3.68 -0.98
N ALA A 133 -1.80 -4.66 -0.09
CA ALA A 133 -2.68 -5.81 -0.31
C ALA A 133 -4.14 -5.38 -0.54
N GLY A 134 -4.66 -4.49 0.31
CA GLY A 134 -6.01 -3.96 0.19
C GLY A 134 -6.24 -3.19 -1.11
N VAL A 135 -5.27 -2.37 -1.53
CA VAL A 135 -5.33 -1.70 -2.84
C VAL A 135 -5.38 -2.72 -3.97
N ALA A 136 -4.48 -3.72 -3.99
CA ALA A 136 -4.47 -4.77 -5.02
C ALA A 136 -5.79 -5.55 -5.06
N ALA A 137 -6.30 -5.95 -3.90
CA ALA A 137 -7.56 -6.67 -3.79
C ALA A 137 -8.76 -5.84 -4.30
N THR A 138 -8.78 -4.55 -3.97
CA THR A 138 -9.84 -3.63 -4.42
C THR A 138 -9.79 -3.39 -5.94
N LEU A 139 -8.61 -3.22 -6.51
CA LEU A 139 -8.46 -3.06 -7.96
C LEU A 139 -9.02 -4.27 -8.71
N VAL A 140 -8.76 -5.48 -8.22
CA VAL A 140 -9.12 -6.75 -8.89
C VAL A 140 -10.55 -7.19 -8.59
N ALA A 141 -10.96 -7.18 -7.32
CA ALA A 141 -12.24 -7.78 -6.89
C ALA A 141 -13.33 -6.73 -6.60
N GLY A 142 -13.01 -5.44 -6.75
CA GLY A 142 -13.91 -4.33 -6.41
C GLY A 142 -13.95 -4.02 -4.92
N PRO A 143 -14.58 -2.90 -4.51
CA PRO A 143 -14.49 -2.40 -3.14
C PRO A 143 -14.96 -3.41 -2.07
N LYS A 144 -16.17 -3.95 -2.20
CA LYS A 144 -16.76 -4.84 -1.18
C LYS A 144 -16.01 -6.16 -1.04
N THR A 145 -15.70 -6.82 -2.16
CA THR A 145 -14.99 -8.11 -2.13
C THR A 145 -13.51 -7.89 -1.81
N GLY A 146 -12.91 -6.81 -2.30
CA GLY A 146 -11.53 -6.43 -1.97
C GLY A 146 -11.33 -6.20 -0.49
N GLU A 147 -12.28 -5.57 0.19
CA GLU A 147 -12.28 -5.43 1.65
C GLU A 147 -12.31 -6.80 2.35
N ALA A 148 -13.18 -7.71 1.92
CA ALA A 148 -13.28 -9.06 2.49
C ALA A 148 -11.96 -9.84 2.30
N ILE A 149 -11.34 -9.76 1.12
CA ILE A 149 -10.03 -10.36 0.85
C ILE A 149 -8.95 -9.74 1.75
N ASN A 150 -8.95 -8.42 1.90
CA ASN A 150 -7.98 -7.74 2.75
C ASN A 150 -8.13 -8.11 4.23
N ASN A 151 -9.35 -8.36 4.71
CA ASN A 151 -9.59 -8.86 6.07
C ASN A 151 -8.93 -10.23 6.29
N GLU A 152 -8.98 -11.14 5.30
CA GLU A 152 -8.26 -12.42 5.38
C GLU A 152 -6.74 -12.23 5.38
N VAL A 153 -6.20 -11.27 4.60
CA VAL A 153 -4.77 -10.93 4.61
C VAL A 153 -4.37 -10.36 5.97
N ILE A 154 -5.18 -9.48 6.56
CA ILE A 154 -4.94 -8.92 7.91
C ILE A 154 -4.96 -10.04 8.95
N ASN A 155 -5.92 -10.94 8.88
CA ASN A 155 -6.01 -12.09 9.78
C ASN A 155 -4.78 -13.00 9.65
N PHE A 156 -4.34 -13.30 8.44
CA PHE A 156 -3.11 -14.06 8.19
C PHE A 156 -1.89 -13.34 8.77
N TYR A 157 -1.74 -12.04 8.51
CA TYR A 157 -0.65 -11.22 9.05
C TYR A 157 -0.58 -11.23 10.58
N ALA A 158 -1.74 -11.09 11.23
CA ALA A 158 -1.80 -10.96 12.68
C ALA A 158 -1.55 -12.29 13.41
N ASN A 159 -2.02 -13.40 12.85
CA ASN A 159 -2.10 -14.69 13.55
C ASN A 159 -1.10 -15.74 13.06
N THR A 160 -0.29 -15.43 12.06
CA THR A 160 0.74 -16.35 11.54
C THR A 160 2.13 -15.94 12.03
N ALA A 161 2.99 -16.93 12.30
CA ALA A 161 4.40 -16.70 12.57
C ALA A 161 5.10 -16.24 11.27
N LEU A 162 5.41 -14.96 11.16
CA LEU A 162 5.95 -14.31 9.96
C LEU A 162 7.35 -13.69 10.24
N PRO A 163 8.17 -13.50 9.19
CA PRO A 163 7.94 -13.83 7.77
C PRO A 163 8.21 -15.31 7.46
N ILE A 164 7.49 -15.85 6.46
CA ILE A 164 7.68 -17.23 5.96
C ILE A 164 8.56 -17.21 4.72
N TYR A 165 8.41 -16.21 3.86
CA TYR A 165 9.15 -16.09 2.61
C TYR A 165 10.65 -16.03 2.84
N VAL A 166 11.40 -16.82 2.07
CA VAL A 166 12.86 -16.81 2.06
C VAL A 166 13.30 -16.49 0.62
N PRO A 167 13.94 -15.34 0.39
CA PRO A 167 14.45 -14.99 -0.93
C PRO A 167 15.70 -15.81 -1.28
N ASP A 168 15.96 -16.02 -2.58
CA ASP A 168 17.17 -16.68 -3.04
C ASP A 168 18.43 -15.84 -2.73
N HIS A 169 18.29 -14.50 -2.66
CA HIS A 169 19.37 -13.56 -2.37
C HIS A 169 18.96 -12.58 -1.24
N PRO A 170 18.98 -13.01 0.01
CA PRO A 170 18.65 -12.15 1.15
C PRO A 170 19.66 -11.01 1.31
N LYS A 171 19.19 -9.82 1.69
CA LYS A 171 20.07 -8.68 2.01
C LYS A 171 20.66 -8.77 3.41
N ALA A 172 20.06 -9.57 4.28
CA ALA A 172 20.58 -9.92 5.59
C ALA A 172 20.02 -11.26 6.06
N GLU A 173 20.79 -11.96 6.89
CA GLU A 173 20.29 -13.16 7.58
C GLU A 173 19.34 -12.75 8.70
N ILE A 174 18.18 -13.42 8.79
CA ILE A 174 17.22 -13.31 9.89
C ILE A 174 16.88 -14.71 10.39
N LYS A 175 16.71 -14.84 11.71
CA LYS A 175 16.56 -16.15 12.38
C LYS A 175 15.17 -16.37 12.95
N SER A 176 14.45 -15.27 13.24
CA SER A 176 13.20 -15.33 13.97
C SER A 176 11.99 -15.03 13.12
N GLN A 177 10.89 -15.67 13.50
CA GLN A 177 9.52 -15.32 13.12
C GLN A 177 8.75 -14.91 14.38
N ASN A 178 7.70 -14.10 14.23
CA ASN A 178 6.80 -13.77 15.33
C ASN A 178 5.36 -13.71 14.89
N VAL A 179 4.45 -14.04 15.78
CA VAL A 179 3.03 -13.74 15.67
C VAL A 179 2.80 -12.34 16.23
N SER A 180 2.28 -11.45 15.41
CA SER A 180 2.13 -10.04 15.83
C SER A 180 0.93 -9.83 16.75
N ASN A 181 -0.13 -10.61 16.59
CA ASN A 181 -1.45 -10.43 17.20
C ASN A 181 -2.07 -9.04 16.91
N SER A 182 -1.61 -8.38 15.84
CA SER A 182 -2.02 -7.02 15.54
C SER A 182 -1.66 -6.64 14.09
N PRO A 183 -2.49 -5.83 13.40
CA PRO A 183 -2.16 -5.23 12.11
C PRO A 183 -1.18 -4.07 12.22
N LEU A 184 -0.87 -3.59 13.43
CA LEU A 184 -0.03 -2.42 13.64
C LEU A 184 1.46 -2.71 13.36
N CYS A 185 2.08 -1.86 12.56
CA CYS A 185 3.49 -1.92 12.25
C CYS A 185 4.36 -1.89 13.51
N HIS A 186 4.05 -0.96 14.43
CA HIS A 186 4.80 -0.83 15.69
C HIS A 186 4.83 -2.13 16.48
N LEU A 187 3.68 -2.80 16.65
CA LEU A 187 3.62 -4.05 17.42
C LEU A 187 4.30 -5.22 16.69
N SER A 188 4.06 -5.34 15.38
CA SER A 188 4.63 -6.42 14.58
C SER A 188 6.16 -6.32 14.49
N VAL A 189 6.68 -5.15 14.18
CA VAL A 189 8.12 -4.91 14.06
C VAL A 189 8.80 -4.92 15.43
N GLY A 190 8.19 -4.25 16.42
CA GLY A 190 8.76 -4.16 17.77
C GLY A 190 8.88 -5.52 18.47
N LYS A 191 7.83 -6.36 18.42
CA LYS A 191 7.89 -7.73 18.96
C LYS A 191 8.96 -8.56 18.26
N TRP A 192 9.09 -8.43 16.93
CA TRP A 192 10.09 -9.16 16.17
C TRP A 192 11.51 -8.69 16.50
N MET A 193 11.77 -7.36 16.50
CA MET A 193 13.09 -6.81 16.86
C MET A 193 13.54 -7.26 18.24
N LYS A 194 12.61 -7.27 19.22
CA LYS A 194 12.90 -7.77 20.57
C LYS A 194 13.29 -9.25 20.55
N LYS A 195 12.61 -10.08 19.77
CA LYS A 195 12.90 -11.51 19.63
C LYS A 195 14.22 -11.77 18.91
N GLU A 196 14.48 -11.04 17.83
CA GLU A 196 15.70 -11.18 17.02
C GLU A 196 16.94 -10.57 17.70
N GLY A 197 16.75 -9.64 18.65
CA GLY A 197 17.83 -8.94 19.33
C GLY A 197 18.48 -7.84 18.50
N VAL A 198 17.70 -7.18 17.62
CA VAL A 198 18.21 -6.15 16.69
C VAL A 198 17.49 -4.82 16.86
N GLY A 199 18.14 -3.72 16.42
CA GLY A 199 17.58 -2.38 16.44
C GLY A 199 16.76 -2.03 15.20
N PHE A 200 16.13 -0.85 15.24
CA PHE A 200 15.44 -0.25 14.11
C PHE A 200 16.43 0.24 13.06
N LEU A 201 16.06 0.17 11.78
CA LEU A 201 16.89 0.49 10.60
C LEU A 201 18.15 -0.38 10.45
N THR A 202 18.22 -1.54 11.10
CA THR A 202 19.26 -2.51 10.80
C THR A 202 18.96 -3.27 9.51
N PRO A 203 20.00 -3.81 8.82
CA PRO A 203 19.77 -4.63 7.62
C PRO A 203 18.81 -5.80 7.87
N GLN A 204 18.85 -6.41 9.06
CA GLN A 204 17.96 -7.50 9.45
C GLN A 204 16.49 -7.04 9.55
N GLN A 205 16.26 -5.89 10.17
CA GLN A 205 14.90 -5.34 10.27
C GLN A 205 14.35 -4.96 8.89
N MET A 206 15.18 -4.41 8.00
CA MET A 206 14.82 -4.08 6.63
C MET A 206 14.47 -5.35 5.84
N GLU A 207 15.33 -6.38 5.91
CA GLU A 207 15.12 -7.68 5.28
C GLU A 207 13.82 -8.35 5.77
N ARG A 208 13.56 -8.33 7.08
CA ARG A 208 12.31 -8.84 7.66
C ARG A 208 11.09 -8.15 7.03
N CYS A 209 11.14 -6.85 6.86
CA CYS A 209 10.03 -6.09 6.29
C CYS A 209 9.86 -6.35 4.78
N ALA A 210 10.96 -6.58 4.05
CA ALA A 210 10.91 -6.98 2.65
C ALA A 210 10.26 -8.36 2.48
N ARG A 211 10.65 -9.35 3.29
CA ARG A 211 10.02 -10.69 3.31
C ARG A 211 8.54 -10.62 3.70
N MET A 212 8.17 -9.73 4.63
CA MET A 212 6.77 -9.51 4.99
C MET A 212 5.95 -8.98 3.81
N ALA A 213 6.52 -8.11 2.97
CA ALA A 213 5.84 -7.65 1.76
C ALA A 213 5.60 -8.80 0.77
N SER A 214 6.57 -9.73 0.67
CA SER A 214 6.44 -10.94 -0.14
C SER A 214 5.31 -11.85 0.35
N ASP A 215 5.29 -12.14 1.64
CA ASP A 215 4.24 -12.97 2.25
C ASP A 215 2.85 -12.39 1.97
N MET A 216 2.70 -11.06 2.11
CA MET A 216 1.41 -10.41 1.86
C MET A 216 1.05 -10.39 0.37
N ALA A 217 2.00 -10.20 -0.53
CA ALA A 217 1.76 -10.26 -1.98
C ALA A 217 1.33 -11.67 -2.42
N MET A 218 2.04 -12.69 -1.97
CA MET A 218 1.72 -14.08 -2.28
C MET A 218 0.35 -14.47 -1.73
N LYS A 219 0.07 -14.15 -0.46
CA LYS A 219 -1.23 -14.42 0.18
C LYS A 219 -2.38 -13.72 -0.53
N THR A 220 -2.18 -12.48 -0.95
CA THR A 220 -3.18 -11.73 -1.73
C THR A 220 -3.44 -12.40 -3.08
N ALA A 221 -2.40 -12.82 -3.80
CA ALA A 221 -2.53 -13.52 -5.08
C ALA A 221 -3.30 -14.85 -4.95
N GLU A 222 -3.03 -15.63 -3.89
CA GLU A 222 -3.76 -16.87 -3.58
C GLU A 222 -5.26 -16.60 -3.38
N LEU A 223 -5.60 -15.59 -2.56
CA LEU A 223 -7.00 -15.25 -2.27
C LEU A 223 -7.72 -14.70 -3.50
N LEU A 224 -7.03 -13.91 -4.34
CA LEU A 224 -7.58 -13.45 -5.61
C LEU A 224 -7.85 -14.62 -6.58
N ASN A 225 -6.99 -15.63 -6.61
CA ASN A 225 -7.22 -16.83 -7.38
C ASN A 225 -8.44 -17.62 -6.87
N LEU A 226 -8.59 -17.78 -5.55
CA LEU A 226 -9.76 -18.41 -4.96
C LEU A 226 -11.04 -17.65 -5.30
N TRP A 227 -10.99 -16.32 -5.26
CA TRP A 227 -12.12 -15.48 -5.67
C TRP A 227 -12.47 -15.69 -7.15
N ALA A 228 -11.49 -15.67 -8.04
CA ALA A 228 -11.69 -15.89 -9.47
C ALA A 228 -12.27 -17.28 -9.80
N ASP A 229 -11.98 -18.28 -8.96
CA ASP A 229 -12.54 -19.63 -9.06
C ASP A 229 -13.94 -19.77 -8.42
N GLY A 230 -14.49 -18.71 -7.84
CA GLY A 230 -15.73 -18.76 -7.07
C GLY A 230 -15.64 -19.56 -5.77
N LYS A 231 -14.41 -19.80 -5.27
CA LYS A 231 -14.11 -20.60 -4.07
C LYS A 231 -13.77 -19.76 -2.84
N PHE A 232 -13.67 -18.44 -2.99
CA PHE A 232 -13.38 -17.55 -1.88
C PHE A 232 -14.58 -17.47 -0.93
N THR A 233 -14.35 -17.88 0.31
CA THR A 233 -15.33 -17.74 1.40
C THR A 233 -14.68 -16.98 2.53
N PRO A 234 -15.15 -15.76 2.87
CA PRO A 234 -14.61 -15.00 4.00
C PRO A 234 -14.78 -15.78 5.30
N THR A 235 -13.70 -15.92 6.06
CA THR A 235 -13.71 -16.50 7.41
C THR A 235 -13.78 -15.41 8.47
N VAL A 236 -13.26 -14.24 8.16
CA VAL A 236 -13.29 -13.05 9.00
C VAL A 236 -14.56 -12.25 8.70
N LYS A 237 -15.42 -12.08 9.70
CA LYS A 237 -16.61 -11.23 9.57
C LYS A 237 -16.21 -9.77 9.77
N ALA A 238 -16.51 -8.92 8.81
CA ALA A 238 -16.32 -7.48 8.91
C ALA A 238 -17.66 -6.79 9.23
N PRO A 239 -17.67 -5.71 10.03
CA PRO A 239 -16.53 -5.20 10.79
C PRO A 239 -16.16 -6.15 11.93
N VAL A 240 -14.86 -6.19 12.25
CA VAL A 240 -14.38 -7.03 13.34
C VAL A 240 -14.34 -6.21 14.62
N PHE A 241 -15.06 -6.68 15.62
CA PHE A 241 -15.12 -6.07 16.95
C PHE A 241 -14.51 -7.03 17.97
N ALA A 242 -13.51 -6.58 18.69
CA ALA A 242 -13.03 -7.24 19.90
C ALA A 242 -13.47 -6.42 21.10
N ASN A 243 -14.16 -7.06 22.04
CA ASN A 243 -14.65 -6.40 23.25
C ASN A 243 -15.50 -5.15 22.97
N GLU A 244 -16.40 -5.24 21.99
CA GLU A 244 -17.29 -4.14 21.57
C GLU A 244 -16.57 -2.91 20.98
N ILE A 245 -15.28 -3.03 20.69
CA ILE A 245 -14.45 -1.99 20.07
C ILE A 245 -14.04 -2.45 18.67
N PRO A 246 -14.09 -1.59 17.62
CA PRO A 246 -13.56 -1.91 16.29
C PRO A 246 -12.05 -2.16 16.35
N SER A 247 -11.65 -3.38 16.65
CA SER A 247 -10.25 -3.75 16.83
C SER A 247 -10.04 -5.23 16.60
N GLN A 248 -8.92 -5.55 15.96
CA GLN A 248 -8.40 -6.91 15.84
C GLN A 248 -7.24 -7.17 16.80
N ASN A 249 -6.87 -6.17 17.62
CA ASN A 249 -5.72 -6.26 18.50
C ASN A 249 -6.04 -7.14 19.71
N ASN A 250 -5.02 -7.81 20.22
CA ASN A 250 -5.12 -8.44 21.53
C ASN A 250 -5.10 -7.37 22.62
N CYS A 251 -6.27 -7.00 23.12
CA CYS A 251 -6.42 -5.97 24.13
C CYS A 251 -5.76 -6.35 25.47
N THR A 252 -5.62 -7.66 25.76
CA THR A 252 -5.04 -8.15 27.01
C THR A 252 -3.54 -7.87 27.14
N ASP A 253 -2.81 -7.69 26.03
CA ASP A 253 -1.40 -7.35 26.06
C ASP A 253 -1.11 -6.00 26.74
N CYS A 254 -2.07 -5.07 26.66
CA CYS A 254 -1.97 -3.72 27.25
C CYS A 254 -2.85 -3.55 28.49
N HIS A 255 -4.03 -4.17 28.51
CA HIS A 255 -5.02 -3.98 29.56
C HIS A 255 -5.12 -5.14 30.57
N GLY A 256 -4.38 -6.24 30.36
CA GLY A 256 -4.51 -7.44 31.20
C GLY A 256 -5.94 -7.98 31.17
N ALA A 257 -6.53 -8.23 32.33
CA ALA A 257 -7.91 -8.70 32.46
C ALA A 257 -8.94 -7.55 32.43
N ASP A 258 -8.50 -6.30 32.54
CA ASP A 258 -9.38 -5.12 32.64
C ASP A 258 -9.49 -4.43 31.26
N ILE A 259 -10.18 -5.10 30.34
CA ILE A 259 -10.40 -4.60 29.00
C ILE A 259 -11.53 -3.56 29.02
N PRO A 260 -11.29 -2.33 28.49
CA PRO A 260 -12.33 -1.32 28.41
C PRO A 260 -13.54 -1.82 27.61
N LYS A 261 -14.73 -1.67 28.18
CA LYS A 261 -16.01 -1.91 27.49
C LYS A 261 -16.61 -0.61 27.07
N THR A 262 -17.11 -0.54 25.84
CA THR A 262 -17.85 0.63 25.36
C THR A 262 -19.26 0.60 25.89
N SER A 263 -19.47 1.00 27.13
CA SER A 263 -20.78 1.33 27.67
C SER A 263 -20.96 2.86 27.67
N GLY A 264 -20.89 3.48 26.48
CA GLY A 264 -21.08 4.92 26.33
C GLY A 264 -22.50 5.30 25.91
N PRO A 265 -22.88 6.60 26.03
CA PRO A 265 -24.22 7.09 25.66
C PRO A 265 -24.55 6.99 24.16
N PHE A 266 -23.65 6.48 23.35
CA PHE A 266 -23.80 6.35 21.89
C PHE A 266 -24.10 4.93 21.43
N GLY A 267 -24.48 4.02 22.33
CA GLY A 267 -24.77 2.63 22.00
C GLY A 267 -23.51 1.81 21.66
N THR A 268 -23.69 0.56 21.32
CA THR A 268 -22.62 -0.28 20.76
C THR A 268 -22.30 0.23 19.35
N GLY A 269 -21.03 0.24 18.94
CA GLY A 269 -20.63 0.70 17.62
C GLY A 269 -21.37 0.02 16.44
N LEU A 270 -22.08 -1.07 16.71
CA LEU A 270 -23.02 -1.76 15.81
C LEU A 270 -24.23 -0.88 15.42
N ASP A 271 -24.68 0.04 16.29
CA ASP A 271 -25.85 0.87 16.01
C ASP A 271 -25.51 2.00 15.02
N LEU A 272 -24.25 2.45 14.98
CA LEU A 272 -23.74 3.42 13.99
C LEU A 272 -23.64 2.82 12.58
N LEU A 273 -23.48 1.50 12.46
CA LEU A 273 -23.37 0.82 11.16
C LEU A 273 -24.72 0.37 10.61
N LYS A 274 -25.79 0.38 11.41
CA LYS A 274 -27.18 0.08 10.98
C LYS A 274 -27.87 1.28 10.35
N GLY A 275 -27.34 2.48 10.55
CA GLY A 275 -27.84 3.71 9.94
C GLY A 275 -27.24 3.97 8.58
N GLY A 276 -27.76 3.30 7.58
CA GLY A 276 -27.88 3.73 6.21
C GLY A 276 -26.62 4.02 5.38
N HIS A 277 -26.38 3.16 4.46
CA HIS A 277 -25.93 3.53 3.10
C HIS A 277 -26.84 2.88 2.08
#